data_72dbb24173c585c5f48216821804dd39
#
_entry.id   72dbb24173c585c5f48216821804dd39
#
_cell.length_a   1.000
_cell.length_b   1.000
_cell.length_c   1.000
_cell.angle_alpha   90.00
_cell.angle_beta   90.00
_cell.angle_gamma   90.00
#
_symmetry.space_group_name_H-M   'P 1'
#
loop_
_entity.id
_entity.type
_entity.pdbx_description
1 polymer ?
#
loop_
_entity_poly.entity_id
_entity_poly.type
_entity_poly.pdbx_seq_one_letter_code
_entity_poly.pdbx_strand_id
1 'polypeptide(L)'
;MKAVAVFPQERSVRLIDVAEPHIETDLQVKLRILEVGICGTDREICRFVYGVPPSGLDYLILGHECLAQVVETGSAVVDLSAGDLVACRVRLPCHHTECAACRSGNQDFCSTGDHIEHGIKGLHGFMTEYIIEERRYIHVVPQHLRAVGVLVEPLTIAEKAMLAVRSIQSRLPWKKSNTTALVLGAGPVGLLGAMKLVSEGYKTYVYSLGSTSGEPARIAHAIGATFISADDTPVEVAAAMPGSIDLVYEAVGAAQVSLDVLYRLAPNGIYIFTGVPRDRDLHAIDPHRVISNLVWRNQAVVGVVNAGAEAFTLAVNDLSSFYAIWPDSVRSLITHRFPIEHFAQALQSHPGSIKKVVMITESRPAEK
;
A
#
# COMPACT_ATOMS: atom_id res chain seq x y z
N MET A 1 16.67 -11.22 19.58
CA MET A 1 15.91 -10.03 19.17
C MET A 1 14.42 -10.30 19.19
N LYS A 2 13.60 -9.27 19.48
CA LYS A 2 12.14 -9.43 19.52
C LYS A 2 11.52 -9.48 18.14
N ALA A 3 10.43 -10.27 17.99
CA ALA A 3 9.63 -10.31 16.79
C ALA A 3 8.14 -10.60 17.11
N VAL A 4 7.22 -10.06 16.32
CA VAL A 4 5.78 -10.38 16.41
C VAL A 4 5.47 -11.47 15.40
N ALA A 5 5.08 -12.64 15.88
CA ALA A 5 4.84 -13.83 15.07
C ALA A 5 3.41 -14.36 15.17
N VAL A 6 2.89 -14.80 14.04
CA VAL A 6 1.63 -15.54 13.92
C VAL A 6 1.95 -17.03 13.79
N PHE A 7 1.28 -17.86 14.59
CA PHE A 7 1.32 -19.30 14.57
C PHE A 7 -0.02 -19.83 14.02
N PRO A 8 -0.15 -20.09 12.72
CA PRO A 8 -1.45 -20.39 12.12
C PRO A 8 -2.10 -21.66 12.68
N GLN A 9 -1.32 -22.71 12.96
CA GLN A 9 -1.81 -23.99 13.49
C GLN A 9 -2.31 -23.84 14.94
N GLU A 10 -1.59 -23.06 15.76
CA GLU A 10 -1.98 -22.78 17.15
C GLU A 10 -3.06 -21.69 17.25
N ARG A 11 -3.36 -20.99 16.17
CA ARG A 11 -4.22 -19.80 16.12
C ARG A 11 -3.82 -18.78 17.18
N SER A 12 -2.53 -18.46 17.25
CA SER A 12 -1.98 -17.51 18.21
C SER A 12 -1.09 -16.47 17.54
N VAL A 13 -1.05 -15.25 18.14
CA VAL A 13 -0.16 -14.16 17.75
C VAL A 13 0.56 -13.68 19.00
N ARG A 14 1.88 -13.68 18.98
CA ARG A 14 2.66 -13.35 20.17
C ARG A 14 4.01 -12.72 19.84
N LEU A 15 4.55 -11.99 20.80
CA LEU A 15 5.93 -11.55 20.79
C LEU A 15 6.83 -12.73 21.15
N ILE A 16 7.87 -12.94 20.36
CA ILE A 16 8.85 -14.02 20.53
C ILE A 16 10.27 -13.46 20.47
N ASP A 17 11.21 -14.24 20.97
CA ASP A 17 12.63 -14.02 20.76
C ASP A 17 13.15 -14.91 19.61
N VAL A 18 13.84 -14.29 18.67
CA VAL A 18 14.49 -14.96 17.54
C VAL A 18 15.95 -14.58 17.46
N ALA A 19 16.75 -15.41 16.79
CA ALA A 19 18.16 -15.11 16.56
C ALA A 19 18.34 -13.86 15.70
N GLU A 20 19.38 -13.08 15.97
CA GLU A 20 19.75 -11.94 15.13
C GLU A 20 20.40 -12.47 13.84
N PRO A 21 19.98 -11.99 12.65
CA PRO A 21 20.53 -12.43 11.38
C PRO A 21 21.87 -11.76 11.08
N HIS A 22 22.70 -12.43 10.28
CA HIS A 22 24.01 -11.94 9.82
C HIS A 22 24.10 -11.93 8.32
N ILE A 23 24.96 -11.07 7.75
CA ILE A 23 25.27 -11.02 6.33
C ILE A 23 26.01 -12.31 5.95
N GLU A 24 25.52 -12.99 4.89
CA GLU A 24 26.08 -14.22 4.36
C GLU A 24 26.67 -14.05 2.95
N THR A 25 26.24 -12.99 2.23
CA THR A 25 26.72 -12.69 0.86
C THR A 25 27.09 -11.22 0.69
N ASP A 26 27.95 -10.96 -0.28
CA ASP A 26 28.48 -9.62 -0.57
C ASP A 26 27.41 -8.60 -1.03
N LEU A 27 26.22 -9.04 -1.47
CA LEU A 27 25.12 -8.18 -1.93
C LEU A 27 24.05 -7.95 -0.88
N GLN A 28 24.18 -8.53 0.30
CA GLN A 28 23.23 -8.37 1.39
C GLN A 28 23.49 -7.11 2.21
N VAL A 29 22.43 -6.61 2.83
CA VAL A 29 22.43 -5.44 3.70
C VAL A 29 21.70 -5.81 4.98
N LYS A 30 22.31 -5.53 6.14
CA LYS A 30 21.69 -5.65 7.44
C LYS A 30 20.94 -4.36 7.75
N LEU A 31 19.67 -4.51 8.00
CA LEU A 31 18.74 -3.41 8.27
C LEU A 31 18.22 -3.50 9.70
N ARG A 32 18.24 -2.37 10.40
CA ARG A 32 17.52 -2.18 11.65
C ARG A 32 16.13 -1.63 11.31
N ILE A 33 15.08 -2.34 11.70
CA ILE A 33 13.72 -1.86 11.49
C ILE A 33 13.39 -0.78 12.50
N LEU A 34 12.89 0.34 12.02
CA LEU A 34 12.51 1.49 12.84
C LEU A 34 11.02 1.48 13.11
N GLU A 35 10.24 1.35 12.05
CA GLU A 35 8.78 1.43 12.08
C GLU A 35 8.17 0.44 11.06
N VAL A 36 7.02 -0.13 11.42
CA VAL A 36 6.22 -0.98 10.53
C VAL A 36 4.77 -0.50 10.54
N GLY A 37 4.24 -0.17 9.36
CA GLY A 37 2.84 0.19 9.17
C GLY A 37 1.93 -1.04 9.30
N ILE A 38 0.73 -0.83 9.84
CA ILE A 38 -0.31 -1.86 9.94
C ILE A 38 -1.27 -1.72 8.77
N CYS A 39 -1.41 -2.80 8.02
CA CYS A 39 -2.35 -2.96 6.91
C CYS A 39 -3.58 -3.79 7.29
N GLY A 40 -4.59 -3.79 6.42
CA GLY A 40 -5.70 -4.75 6.48
C GLY A 40 -5.24 -6.19 6.38
N THR A 41 -4.24 -6.45 5.56
CA THR A 41 -3.57 -7.75 5.38
C THR A 41 -3.03 -8.33 6.68
N ASP A 42 -2.33 -7.54 7.50
CA ASP A 42 -1.81 -8.02 8.80
C ASP A 42 -2.94 -8.48 9.72
N ARG A 43 -4.07 -7.73 9.73
CA ARG A 43 -5.25 -8.08 10.54
C ARG A 43 -5.90 -9.38 10.08
N GLU A 44 -5.95 -9.64 8.77
CA GLU A 44 -6.51 -10.86 8.21
C GLU A 44 -5.61 -12.07 8.49
N ILE A 45 -4.29 -11.89 8.43
CA ILE A 45 -3.32 -12.92 8.83
C ILE A 45 -3.50 -13.24 10.32
N CYS A 46 -3.66 -12.22 11.18
CA CYS A 46 -3.95 -12.41 12.60
C CYS A 46 -5.31 -13.06 12.89
N ARG A 47 -6.25 -13.01 11.97
CA ARG A 47 -7.51 -13.74 12.01
C ARG A 47 -7.41 -15.15 11.41
N PHE A 48 -6.23 -15.54 10.95
CA PHE A 48 -5.94 -16.84 10.34
C PHE A 48 -6.76 -17.11 9.07
N VAL A 49 -7.06 -16.04 8.32
CA VAL A 49 -7.77 -16.13 7.03
C VAL A 49 -6.80 -16.56 5.94
N TYR A 50 -5.57 -16.06 5.99
CA TYR A 50 -4.45 -16.45 5.13
C TYR A 50 -3.11 -16.10 5.81
N GLY A 51 -2.01 -16.22 5.07
CA GLY A 51 -0.66 -16.09 5.60
C GLY A 51 0.03 -17.46 5.61
N VAL A 52 1.21 -17.53 4.99
CA VAL A 52 1.96 -18.77 4.84
C VAL A 52 3.34 -18.60 5.47
N PRO A 53 3.69 -19.36 6.52
CA PRO A 53 5.04 -19.37 7.07
C PRO A 53 6.11 -19.73 6.03
N PRO A 54 7.37 -19.35 6.25
CA PRO A 54 8.49 -19.87 5.48
C PRO A 54 8.58 -21.42 5.57
N SER A 55 9.10 -22.03 4.52
CA SER A 55 9.22 -23.50 4.46
C SER A 55 10.01 -24.04 5.66
N GLY A 56 9.45 -25.06 6.31
CA GLY A 56 10.05 -25.71 7.49
C GLY A 56 9.81 -25.00 8.81
N LEU A 57 9.08 -23.87 8.82
CA LEU A 57 8.73 -23.16 10.05
C LEU A 57 7.21 -23.20 10.28
N ASP A 58 6.82 -23.12 11.54
CA ASP A 58 5.42 -23.13 12.00
C ASP A 58 4.88 -21.72 12.29
N TYR A 59 5.70 -20.68 12.12
CA TYR A 59 5.33 -19.28 12.37
C TYR A 59 5.74 -18.34 11.22
N LEU A 60 5.03 -17.22 11.15
CA LEU A 60 5.28 -16.12 10.23
C LEU A 60 5.48 -14.84 11.05
N ILE A 61 6.64 -14.19 10.93
CA ILE A 61 6.81 -12.82 11.45
C ILE A 61 5.98 -11.87 10.57
N LEU A 62 5.18 -11.01 11.19
CA LEU A 62 4.27 -10.07 10.53
C LEU A 62 4.99 -8.87 9.91
N GLY A 63 4.20 -8.06 9.18
CA GLY A 63 4.56 -6.72 8.71
C GLY A 63 5.22 -6.71 7.35
N HIS A 64 4.71 -5.84 6.49
CA HIS A 64 5.19 -5.67 5.12
C HIS A 64 5.42 -4.21 4.71
N GLU A 65 5.03 -3.25 5.55
CA GLU A 65 5.23 -1.81 5.32
C GLU A 65 6.33 -1.30 6.26
N CYS A 66 7.61 -1.28 5.83
CA CYS A 66 8.70 -0.90 6.73
C CYS A 66 9.35 0.44 6.39
N LEU A 67 9.81 1.12 7.45
CA LEU A 67 10.91 2.07 7.40
C LEU A 67 12.07 1.48 8.21
N ALA A 68 13.22 1.35 7.58
CA ALA A 68 14.41 0.78 8.20
C ALA A 68 15.63 1.68 8.04
N GLN A 69 16.70 1.35 8.75
CA GLN A 69 17.99 2.01 8.66
C GLN A 69 19.08 0.97 8.38
N VAL A 70 19.96 1.29 7.44
CA VAL A 70 21.14 0.49 7.14
C VAL A 70 22.07 0.46 8.36
N VAL A 71 22.51 -0.74 8.76
CA VAL A 71 23.48 -0.97 9.85
C VAL A 71 24.80 -1.42 9.28
N GLU A 72 24.78 -2.36 8.35
CA GLU A 72 25.95 -3.00 7.75
C GLU A 72 25.66 -3.39 6.32
N THR A 73 26.66 -3.33 5.45
CA THR A 73 26.55 -3.70 4.04
C THR A 73 27.58 -4.77 3.69
N GLY A 74 27.20 -5.71 2.82
CA GLY A 74 28.14 -6.63 2.17
C GLY A 74 29.12 -5.88 1.28
N SER A 75 30.26 -6.48 1.02
CA SER A 75 31.40 -5.83 0.35
C SER A 75 31.14 -5.35 -1.08
N ALA A 76 30.15 -5.90 -1.77
CA ALA A 76 29.77 -5.49 -3.13
C ALA A 76 28.67 -4.40 -3.14
N VAL A 77 28.14 -4.00 -2.00
CA VAL A 77 27.15 -2.90 -1.89
C VAL A 77 27.91 -1.59 -1.73
N VAL A 78 27.96 -0.78 -2.78
CA VAL A 78 28.75 0.46 -2.84
C VAL A 78 27.93 1.75 -2.79
N ASP A 79 26.61 1.65 -2.85
CA ASP A 79 25.68 2.78 -2.98
C ASP A 79 24.75 2.93 -1.77
N LEU A 80 25.05 2.23 -0.67
CA LEU A 80 24.41 2.38 0.64
C LEU A 80 25.46 2.53 1.74
N SER A 81 25.14 3.31 2.75
CA SER A 81 25.99 3.54 3.93
C SER A 81 25.20 3.32 5.21
N ALA A 82 25.90 2.92 6.27
CA ALA A 82 25.30 2.84 7.61
C ALA A 82 24.66 4.19 7.98
N GLY A 83 23.42 4.15 8.46
CA GLY A 83 22.63 5.33 8.76
C GLY A 83 21.61 5.72 7.68
N ASP A 84 21.74 5.23 6.45
CA ASP A 84 20.75 5.50 5.39
C ASP A 84 19.38 4.95 5.77
N LEU A 85 18.33 5.74 5.55
CA LEU A 85 16.96 5.29 5.68
C LEU A 85 16.52 4.58 4.41
N VAL A 86 15.76 3.48 4.57
CA VAL A 86 15.33 2.65 3.46
C VAL A 86 13.94 2.08 3.66
N ALA A 87 13.28 1.75 2.56
CA ALA A 87 12.09 0.89 2.49
C ALA A 87 12.41 -0.35 1.64
N CYS A 88 11.79 -1.49 1.97
CA CYS A 88 12.00 -2.75 1.28
C CYS A 88 10.80 -3.13 0.44
N ARG A 89 11.04 -3.83 -0.69
CA ARG A 89 9.96 -4.44 -1.48
C ARG A 89 9.30 -5.57 -0.70
N VAL A 90 8.00 -5.70 -0.91
CA VAL A 90 7.21 -6.73 -0.26
C VAL A 90 7.34 -8.08 -0.98
N ARG A 91 7.12 -8.07 -2.29
CA ARG A 91 7.14 -9.29 -3.12
C ARG A 91 8.52 -9.53 -3.73
N LEU A 92 9.04 -10.72 -3.52
CA LEU A 92 10.27 -11.21 -4.11
C LEU A 92 9.96 -12.26 -5.19
N PRO A 93 10.89 -12.51 -6.14
CA PRO A 93 10.63 -13.37 -7.29
C PRO A 93 10.43 -14.84 -6.86
N CYS A 94 9.67 -15.57 -7.68
CA CYS A 94 9.60 -17.03 -7.59
C CYS A 94 10.90 -17.66 -8.08
N HIS A 95 11.09 -18.95 -7.75
CA HIS A 95 12.28 -19.73 -8.14
C HIS A 95 12.19 -20.33 -9.56
N HIS A 96 11.08 -20.08 -10.29
CA HIS A 96 10.89 -20.64 -11.63
C HIS A 96 11.68 -19.85 -12.67
N THR A 97 12.61 -20.53 -13.32
CA THR A 97 13.49 -19.93 -14.34
C THR A 97 12.75 -19.50 -15.60
N GLU A 98 11.58 -20.06 -15.89
CA GLU A 98 10.71 -19.72 -17.01
C GLU A 98 9.79 -18.53 -16.74
N CYS A 99 9.65 -18.08 -15.49
CA CYS A 99 8.80 -16.93 -15.17
C CYS A 99 9.41 -15.62 -15.72
N ALA A 100 8.93 -15.18 -16.87
CA ALA A 100 9.44 -13.99 -17.56
C ALA A 100 9.35 -12.73 -16.68
N ALA A 101 8.26 -12.55 -15.93
CA ALA A 101 8.07 -11.42 -15.03
C ALA A 101 9.15 -11.38 -13.94
N CYS A 102 9.39 -12.49 -13.24
CA CYS A 102 10.38 -12.55 -12.17
C CYS A 102 11.80 -12.39 -12.70
N ARG A 103 12.12 -12.97 -13.85
CA ARG A 103 13.44 -12.83 -14.52
C ARG A 103 13.75 -11.39 -14.93
N SER A 104 12.72 -10.63 -15.30
CA SER A 104 12.86 -9.22 -15.69
C SER A 104 12.78 -8.24 -14.52
N GLY A 105 12.71 -8.74 -13.25
CA GLY A 105 12.62 -7.89 -12.07
C GLY A 105 11.22 -7.31 -11.80
N ASN A 106 10.19 -7.82 -12.51
CA ASN A 106 8.79 -7.42 -12.38
C ASN A 106 7.98 -8.49 -11.64
N GLN A 107 8.46 -8.92 -10.48
CA GLN A 107 7.87 -9.99 -9.67
C GLN A 107 6.44 -9.70 -9.20
N ASP A 108 6.03 -8.45 -9.21
CA ASP A 108 4.66 -8.01 -8.96
C ASP A 108 3.67 -8.50 -10.05
N PHE A 109 4.17 -8.94 -11.21
CA PHE A 109 3.44 -9.61 -12.29
C PHE A 109 3.75 -11.12 -12.36
N CYS A 110 4.23 -11.74 -11.28
CA CYS A 110 4.57 -13.17 -11.27
C CYS A 110 3.43 -14.02 -11.81
N SER A 111 3.72 -14.80 -12.87
CA SER A 111 2.72 -15.62 -13.56
C SER A 111 2.52 -17.02 -12.96
N THR A 112 3.48 -17.50 -12.16
CA THR A 112 3.40 -18.83 -11.53
C THR A 112 2.62 -18.83 -10.22
N GLY A 113 2.51 -17.66 -9.58
CA GLY A 113 1.93 -17.53 -8.24
C GLY A 113 2.86 -17.95 -7.10
N ASP A 114 4.06 -18.51 -7.39
CA ASP A 114 5.01 -19.01 -6.38
C ASP A 114 6.02 -17.95 -5.91
N HIS A 115 5.67 -16.67 -6.09
CA HIS A 115 6.39 -15.57 -5.46
C HIS A 115 6.30 -15.67 -3.94
N ILE A 116 7.27 -15.12 -3.24
CA ILE A 116 7.25 -14.95 -1.79
C ILE A 116 7.05 -13.50 -1.41
N GLU A 117 6.51 -13.25 -0.21
CA GLU A 117 6.17 -11.90 0.26
C GLU A 117 6.49 -11.74 1.74
N HIS A 118 7.22 -10.68 2.06
CA HIS A 118 7.53 -10.33 3.44
C HIS A 118 6.27 -10.20 4.29
N GLY A 119 6.22 -10.97 5.40
CA GLY A 119 5.12 -10.93 6.36
C GLY A 119 3.79 -11.47 5.88
N ILE A 120 3.75 -12.06 4.66
CA ILE A 120 2.52 -12.54 4.03
C ILE A 120 2.65 -13.99 3.58
N LYS A 121 3.65 -14.31 2.76
CA LYS A 121 3.73 -15.61 2.10
C LYS A 121 5.17 -16.10 1.95
N GLY A 122 5.51 -17.17 2.67
CA GLY A 122 6.78 -17.87 2.50
C GLY A 122 8.03 -17.11 2.91
N LEU A 123 7.89 -15.91 3.49
CA LEU A 123 8.99 -15.07 3.94
C LEU A 123 8.59 -14.28 5.17
N HIS A 124 9.46 -14.22 6.17
CA HIS A 124 9.26 -13.42 7.37
C HIS A 124 9.15 -11.93 7.03
N GLY A 125 8.30 -11.23 7.79
CA GLY A 125 8.07 -9.79 7.66
C GLY A 125 8.99 -8.95 8.53
N PHE A 126 8.62 -7.69 8.62
CA PHE A 126 9.45 -6.62 9.19
C PHE A 126 9.15 -6.30 10.66
N MET A 127 8.17 -6.96 11.33
CA MET A 127 7.92 -6.74 12.76
C MET A 127 8.97 -7.47 13.62
N THR A 128 10.23 -7.11 13.41
CA THR A 128 11.40 -7.61 14.13
C THR A 128 12.50 -6.54 14.17
N GLU A 129 13.48 -6.66 15.05
CA GLU A 129 14.51 -5.60 15.24
C GLU A 129 15.46 -5.49 14.05
N TYR A 130 15.88 -6.62 13.48
CA TYR A 130 16.81 -6.66 12.35
C TYR A 130 16.38 -7.67 11.30
N ILE A 131 16.69 -7.35 10.05
CA ILE A 131 16.59 -8.26 8.90
C ILE A 131 17.85 -8.18 8.04
N ILE A 132 18.01 -9.17 7.17
CA ILE A 132 18.93 -9.11 6.03
C ILE A 132 18.10 -9.05 4.76
N GLU A 133 18.49 -8.12 3.87
CA GLU A 133 17.84 -7.99 2.57
C GLU A 133 18.88 -7.83 1.46
N GLU A 134 18.58 -8.32 0.26
CA GLU A 134 19.45 -8.05 -0.90
C GLU A 134 19.32 -6.60 -1.36
N ARG A 135 20.45 -5.97 -1.68
CA ARG A 135 20.51 -4.57 -2.12
C ARG A 135 19.47 -4.21 -3.19
N ARG A 136 19.23 -5.10 -4.15
CA ARG A 136 18.28 -4.86 -5.26
C ARG A 136 16.82 -4.69 -4.85
N TYR A 137 16.45 -5.06 -3.63
CA TYR A 137 15.08 -4.91 -3.10
C TYR A 137 14.93 -3.75 -2.13
N ILE A 138 15.98 -2.96 -1.96
CA ILE A 138 16.06 -1.84 -1.02
C ILE A 138 15.96 -0.51 -1.78
N HIS A 139 15.12 0.39 -1.31
CA HIS A 139 14.93 1.74 -1.83
C HIS A 139 15.32 2.78 -0.78
N VAL A 140 16.22 3.69 -1.14
CA VAL A 140 16.67 4.77 -0.24
C VAL A 140 15.53 5.75 0.00
N VAL A 141 15.31 6.08 1.27
CA VAL A 141 14.34 7.08 1.73
C VAL A 141 15.10 8.31 2.23
N PRO A 142 14.88 9.50 1.70
CA PRO A 142 15.55 10.72 2.16
C PRO A 142 15.34 10.98 3.64
N GLN A 143 16.36 11.48 4.35
CA GLN A 143 16.35 11.69 5.80
C GLN A 143 15.20 12.61 6.26
N HIS A 144 14.81 13.62 5.46
CA HIS A 144 13.70 14.51 5.81
C HIS A 144 12.34 13.78 5.87
N LEU A 145 12.24 12.58 5.29
CA LEU A 145 11.05 11.72 5.38
C LEU A 145 11.03 10.80 6.61
N ARG A 146 12.01 10.90 7.53
CA ARG A 146 12.10 10.01 8.71
C ARG A 146 10.77 9.88 9.47
N ALA A 147 10.00 10.95 9.58
CA ALA A 147 8.73 10.97 10.32
C ALA A 147 7.57 10.28 9.58
N VAL A 148 7.67 10.10 8.28
CA VAL A 148 6.57 9.63 7.40
C VAL A 148 7.00 8.53 6.42
N GLY A 149 8.26 8.13 6.41
CA GLY A 149 8.83 7.20 5.44
C GLY A 149 8.18 5.81 5.43
N VAL A 150 7.54 5.39 6.50
CA VAL A 150 6.72 4.17 6.57
C VAL A 150 5.51 4.21 5.61
N LEU A 151 5.15 5.38 5.08
CA LEU A 151 4.10 5.56 4.07
C LEU A 151 4.56 5.27 2.64
N VAL A 152 5.85 5.02 2.41
CA VAL A 152 6.39 4.69 1.07
C VAL A 152 5.70 3.45 0.52
N GLU A 153 5.66 2.36 1.28
CA GLU A 153 5.06 1.10 0.80
C GLU A 153 3.59 1.28 0.41
N PRO A 154 2.67 1.78 1.27
CA PRO A 154 1.27 1.95 0.87
C PRO A 154 1.07 2.96 -0.27
N LEU A 155 1.97 3.94 -0.48
CA LEU A 155 1.93 4.84 -1.63
C LEU A 155 2.27 4.12 -2.94
N THR A 156 3.10 3.05 -2.90
CA THR A 156 3.44 2.28 -4.10
C THR A 156 2.21 1.71 -4.81
N ILE A 157 1.12 1.46 -4.09
CA ILE A 157 -0.14 0.95 -4.68
C ILE A 157 -0.76 2.01 -5.60
N ALA A 158 -0.75 3.28 -5.18
CA ALA A 158 -1.21 4.38 -6.02
C ALA A 158 -0.28 4.60 -7.22
N GLU A 159 1.04 4.50 -7.02
CA GLU A 159 2.00 4.62 -8.11
C GLU A 159 1.82 3.53 -9.17
N LYS A 160 1.68 2.28 -8.75
CA LYS A 160 1.40 1.18 -9.67
C LYS A 160 0.07 1.36 -10.40
N ALA A 161 -0.97 1.84 -9.71
CA ALA A 161 -2.23 2.17 -10.33
C ALA A 161 -2.06 3.24 -11.42
N MET A 162 -1.29 4.30 -11.16
CA MET A 162 -1.03 5.36 -12.13
C MET A 162 -0.14 4.91 -13.29
N LEU A 163 0.80 3.99 -13.07
CA LEU A 163 1.55 3.34 -14.15
C LEU A 163 0.61 2.57 -15.09
N ALA A 164 -0.33 1.81 -14.54
CA ALA A 164 -1.36 1.11 -15.32
C ALA A 164 -2.28 2.10 -16.06
N VAL A 165 -2.72 3.18 -15.41
CA VAL A 165 -3.52 4.24 -16.03
C VAL A 165 -2.78 4.86 -17.21
N ARG A 166 -1.52 5.24 -17.05
CA ARG A 166 -0.71 5.84 -18.14
C ARG A 166 -0.56 4.87 -19.31
N SER A 167 -0.28 3.60 -19.03
CA SER A 167 -0.19 2.56 -20.07
C SER A 167 -1.50 2.39 -20.84
N ILE A 168 -2.65 2.38 -20.17
CA ILE A 168 -3.95 2.26 -20.80
C ILE A 168 -4.33 3.56 -21.55
N GLN A 169 -4.04 4.73 -20.98
CA GLN A 169 -4.33 6.02 -21.62
C GLN A 169 -3.49 6.24 -22.90
N SER A 170 -2.33 5.60 -23.04
CA SER A 170 -1.49 5.70 -24.24
C SER A 170 -2.18 5.19 -25.52
N ARG A 171 -3.27 4.41 -25.39
CA ARG A 171 -4.12 3.98 -26.53
C ARG A 171 -4.88 5.14 -27.19
N LEU A 172 -5.08 6.26 -26.47
CA LEU A 172 -5.82 7.41 -26.97
C LEU A 172 -4.90 8.31 -27.80
N PRO A 173 -5.31 8.75 -29.02
CA PRO A 173 -4.49 9.63 -29.84
C PRO A 173 -4.47 11.09 -29.37
N TRP A 174 -5.07 11.39 -28.22
CA TRP A 174 -5.07 12.69 -27.58
C TRP A 174 -4.85 12.56 -26.07
N LYS A 175 -4.42 13.63 -25.43
CA LYS A 175 -4.36 13.72 -23.96
C LYS A 175 -5.71 14.23 -23.44
N LYS A 176 -6.28 13.57 -22.44
CA LYS A 176 -7.43 14.10 -21.70
C LYS A 176 -7.01 15.31 -20.87
N SER A 177 -7.87 16.33 -20.83
CA SER A 177 -7.76 17.50 -19.97
C SER A 177 -9.00 17.61 -19.09
N ASN A 178 -8.90 18.32 -17.98
CA ASN A 178 -9.99 18.50 -17.01
C ASN A 178 -10.57 17.17 -16.52
N THR A 179 -9.71 16.20 -16.27
CA THR A 179 -10.09 14.86 -15.84
C THR A 179 -10.58 14.85 -14.40
N THR A 180 -11.58 14.03 -14.15
CA THR A 180 -12.18 13.84 -12.83
C THR A 180 -11.89 12.43 -12.31
N ALA A 181 -11.47 12.35 -11.04
CA ALA A 181 -11.26 11.09 -10.35
C ALA A 181 -12.17 10.93 -9.14
N LEU A 182 -12.63 9.72 -8.90
CA LEU A 182 -13.33 9.30 -7.70
C LEU A 182 -12.51 8.24 -6.96
N VAL A 183 -12.12 8.55 -5.74
CA VAL A 183 -11.46 7.63 -4.82
C VAL A 183 -12.52 6.99 -3.93
N LEU A 184 -12.57 5.68 -3.88
CA LEU A 184 -13.41 4.93 -2.95
C LEU A 184 -12.58 4.51 -1.75
N GLY A 185 -12.93 5.06 -0.57
CA GLY A 185 -12.24 4.83 0.69
C GLY A 185 -11.25 5.94 1.06
N ALA A 186 -11.28 6.34 2.33
CA ALA A 186 -10.39 7.33 2.93
C ALA A 186 -9.44 6.71 3.98
N GLY A 187 -9.06 5.46 3.77
CA GLY A 187 -7.94 4.83 4.46
C GLY A 187 -6.59 5.32 3.93
N PRO A 188 -5.47 4.77 4.44
CA PRO A 188 -4.12 5.22 4.04
C PRO A 188 -3.91 5.14 2.52
N VAL A 189 -4.25 4.01 1.89
CA VAL A 189 -4.09 3.80 0.45
C VAL A 189 -4.99 4.75 -0.34
N GLY A 190 -6.25 4.97 0.10
CA GLY A 190 -7.17 5.88 -0.56
C GLY A 190 -6.72 7.33 -0.48
N LEU A 191 -6.29 7.82 0.69
CA LEU A 191 -5.83 9.20 0.87
C LEU A 191 -4.50 9.47 0.15
N LEU A 192 -3.55 8.51 0.17
CA LEU A 192 -2.32 8.60 -0.62
C LEU A 192 -2.63 8.58 -2.13
N GLY A 193 -3.61 7.77 -2.56
CA GLY A 193 -4.13 7.80 -3.92
C GLY A 193 -4.78 9.14 -4.29
N ALA A 194 -5.53 9.75 -3.36
CA ALA A 194 -6.10 11.07 -3.57
C ALA A 194 -5.01 12.15 -3.72
N MET A 195 -3.96 12.12 -2.88
CA MET A 195 -2.79 13.01 -3.02
C MET A 195 -2.14 12.85 -4.40
N LYS A 196 -1.93 11.60 -4.83
CA LYS A 196 -1.38 11.29 -6.14
C LYS A 196 -2.25 11.85 -7.27
N LEU A 197 -3.55 11.65 -7.23
CA LEU A 197 -4.48 12.11 -8.25
C LEU A 197 -4.55 13.64 -8.32
N VAL A 198 -4.58 14.32 -7.18
CA VAL A 198 -4.52 15.78 -7.12
C VAL A 198 -3.21 16.31 -7.71
N SER A 199 -2.08 15.69 -7.37
CA SER A 199 -0.76 16.08 -7.92
C SER A 199 -0.65 15.87 -9.43
N GLU A 200 -1.37 14.90 -10.00
CA GLU A 200 -1.49 14.65 -11.44
C GLU A 200 -2.52 15.58 -12.14
N GLY A 201 -3.16 16.48 -11.38
CA GLY A 201 -4.10 17.48 -11.91
C GLY A 201 -5.54 16.99 -12.07
N TYR A 202 -5.91 15.87 -11.46
CA TYR A 202 -7.31 15.43 -11.46
C TYR A 202 -8.14 16.27 -10.50
N LYS A 203 -9.36 16.64 -10.91
CA LYS A 203 -10.39 17.06 -9.98
C LYS A 203 -10.84 15.84 -9.18
N THR A 204 -10.41 15.75 -7.92
CA THR A 204 -10.49 14.53 -7.13
C THR A 204 -11.61 14.61 -6.10
N TYR A 205 -12.43 13.56 -6.05
CA TYR A 205 -13.45 13.31 -5.04
C TYR A 205 -13.05 12.08 -4.23
N VAL A 206 -13.33 12.11 -2.92
CA VAL A 206 -13.09 10.98 -2.00
C VAL A 206 -14.42 10.60 -1.36
N TYR A 207 -14.90 9.40 -1.65
CA TYR A 207 -16.13 8.83 -1.08
C TYR A 207 -15.80 7.80 -0.02
N SER A 208 -16.22 8.03 1.21
CA SER A 208 -15.93 7.12 2.33
C SER A 208 -16.92 7.29 3.47
N LEU A 209 -17.03 6.25 4.31
CA LEU A 209 -17.69 6.37 5.62
C LEU A 209 -16.99 7.42 6.49
N GLY A 210 -17.74 8.01 7.42
CA GLY A 210 -17.27 8.97 8.40
C GLY A 210 -17.74 10.40 8.14
N SER A 211 -17.61 11.21 9.18
CA SER A 211 -18.09 12.60 9.19
C SER A 211 -17.28 13.49 8.24
N THR A 212 -17.95 14.46 7.61
CA THR A 212 -17.34 15.54 6.81
C THR A 212 -16.41 16.44 7.64
N SER A 213 -16.47 16.38 8.97
CA SER A 213 -15.56 17.07 9.90
C SER A 213 -14.45 16.14 10.47
N GLY A 214 -14.44 14.87 10.10
CA GLY A 214 -13.44 13.90 10.53
C GLY A 214 -12.05 14.15 9.95
N GLU A 215 -11.01 13.50 10.53
CA GLU A 215 -9.63 13.66 10.06
C GLU A 215 -9.45 13.29 8.57
N PRO A 216 -10.04 12.18 8.06
CA PRO A 216 -9.94 11.87 6.63
C PRO A 216 -10.52 12.97 5.73
N ALA A 217 -11.64 13.58 6.12
CA ALA A 217 -12.26 14.68 5.38
C ALA A 217 -11.39 15.95 5.41
N ARG A 218 -10.80 16.27 6.58
CA ARG A 218 -9.86 17.41 6.71
C ARG A 218 -8.65 17.25 5.82
N ILE A 219 -8.06 16.06 5.78
CA ILE A 219 -6.93 15.75 4.88
C ILE A 219 -7.36 15.90 3.43
N ALA A 220 -8.50 15.31 3.02
CA ALA A 220 -9.00 15.41 1.66
C ALA A 220 -9.19 16.87 1.21
N HIS A 221 -9.81 17.70 2.06
CA HIS A 221 -9.98 19.13 1.77
C HIS A 221 -8.65 19.90 1.72
N ALA A 222 -7.73 19.62 2.64
CA ALA A 222 -6.43 20.29 2.71
C ALA A 222 -5.55 20.03 1.47
N ILE A 223 -5.68 18.86 0.83
CA ILE A 223 -4.99 18.56 -0.42
C ILE A 223 -5.72 19.05 -1.68
N GLY A 224 -6.90 19.67 -1.53
CA GLY A 224 -7.70 20.18 -2.65
C GLY A 224 -8.70 19.16 -3.24
N ALA A 225 -8.94 18.03 -2.58
CA ALA A 225 -9.99 17.08 -2.95
C ALA A 225 -11.33 17.40 -2.28
N THR A 226 -12.43 16.92 -2.82
CA THR A 226 -13.77 17.02 -2.23
C THR A 226 -14.12 15.73 -1.51
N PHE A 227 -14.35 15.78 -0.19
CA PHE A 227 -14.82 14.63 0.56
C PHE A 227 -16.34 14.50 0.50
N ILE A 228 -16.84 13.29 0.30
CA ILE A 228 -18.27 12.94 0.29
C ILE A 228 -18.48 11.84 1.32
N SER A 229 -19.30 12.11 2.34
CA SER A 229 -19.63 11.14 3.38
C SER A 229 -20.61 10.09 2.86
N ALA A 230 -20.23 8.83 2.96
CA ALA A 230 -21.10 7.70 2.64
C ALA A 230 -22.19 7.47 3.71
N ASP A 231 -22.04 8.07 4.89
CA ASP A 231 -23.09 8.02 5.94
C ASP A 231 -24.26 8.95 5.58
N ASP A 232 -23.98 10.03 4.82
CA ASP A 232 -24.98 11.05 4.49
C ASP A 232 -25.44 10.99 3.02
N THR A 233 -24.63 10.40 2.14
CA THR A 233 -24.86 10.43 0.69
C THR A 233 -24.81 9.04 0.07
N PRO A 234 -25.93 8.54 -0.50
CA PRO A 234 -25.92 7.29 -1.24
C PRO A 234 -24.90 7.29 -2.39
N VAL A 235 -24.34 6.12 -2.71
CA VAL A 235 -23.28 5.98 -3.70
C VAL A 235 -23.70 6.45 -5.10
N GLU A 236 -24.94 6.26 -5.49
CA GLU A 236 -25.49 6.68 -6.78
C GLU A 236 -25.53 8.21 -6.91
N VAL A 237 -25.81 8.91 -5.80
CA VAL A 237 -25.80 10.37 -5.72
C VAL A 237 -24.35 10.86 -5.74
N ALA A 238 -23.50 10.28 -4.89
CA ALA A 238 -22.08 10.61 -4.82
C ALA A 238 -21.39 10.45 -6.19
N ALA A 239 -21.63 9.36 -6.89
CA ALA A 239 -21.06 9.07 -8.20
C ALA A 239 -21.64 9.97 -9.33
N ALA A 240 -22.76 10.65 -9.10
CA ALA A 240 -23.33 11.62 -10.03
C ALA A 240 -22.79 13.05 -9.81
N MET A 241 -22.32 13.39 -8.59
CA MET A 241 -21.83 14.72 -8.26
C MET A 241 -20.67 15.22 -9.12
N PRO A 242 -19.70 14.39 -9.51
CA PRO A 242 -18.62 14.78 -10.40
C PRO A 242 -19.07 15.13 -11.84
N GLY A 243 -20.27 14.71 -12.24
CA GLY A 243 -20.79 14.80 -13.60
C GLY A 243 -20.21 13.71 -14.51
N SER A 244 -18.92 13.61 -14.65
CA SER A 244 -18.19 12.59 -15.43
C SER A 244 -17.02 12.06 -14.62
N ILE A 245 -16.86 10.75 -14.52
CA ILE A 245 -15.75 10.10 -13.79
C ILE A 245 -14.81 9.45 -14.80
N ASP A 246 -13.63 10.07 -15.00
CA ASP A 246 -12.62 9.55 -15.92
C ASP A 246 -11.77 8.43 -15.30
N LEU A 247 -11.60 8.46 -13.98
CA LEU A 247 -10.84 7.48 -13.24
C LEU A 247 -11.51 7.16 -11.91
N VAL A 248 -11.75 5.88 -11.64
CA VAL A 248 -12.10 5.40 -10.31
C VAL A 248 -10.88 4.70 -9.73
N TYR A 249 -10.47 5.12 -8.53
CA TYR A 249 -9.44 4.48 -7.73
C TYR A 249 -10.10 3.84 -6.51
N GLU A 250 -10.30 2.53 -6.57
CA GLU A 250 -10.97 1.76 -5.55
C GLU A 250 -9.96 1.24 -4.52
N ALA A 251 -10.07 1.65 -3.25
CA ALA A 251 -9.15 1.32 -2.16
C ALA A 251 -9.88 0.89 -0.87
N VAL A 252 -11.11 0.40 -0.98
CA VAL A 252 -11.92 -0.02 0.19
C VAL A 252 -12.20 -1.52 0.20
N GLY A 253 -12.29 -2.16 -0.95
CA GLY A 253 -12.71 -3.56 -1.07
C GLY A 253 -14.19 -3.78 -0.72
N ALA A 254 -15.07 -2.81 -1.05
CA ALA A 254 -16.52 -2.92 -0.87
C ALA A 254 -17.16 -3.27 -2.21
N ALA A 255 -17.49 -4.55 -2.40
CA ALA A 255 -17.91 -5.08 -3.70
C ALA A 255 -19.14 -4.37 -4.28
N GLN A 256 -20.20 -4.18 -3.48
CA GLN A 256 -21.43 -3.54 -3.97
C GLN A 256 -21.19 -2.08 -4.38
N VAL A 257 -20.54 -1.28 -3.54
CA VAL A 257 -20.20 0.13 -3.85
C VAL A 257 -19.37 0.23 -5.12
N SER A 258 -18.42 -0.68 -5.27
CA SER A 258 -17.55 -0.73 -6.46
C SER A 258 -18.34 -1.01 -7.74
N LEU A 259 -19.29 -1.93 -7.70
CA LEU A 259 -20.14 -2.27 -8.83
C LEU A 259 -21.10 -1.11 -9.19
N ASP A 260 -21.67 -0.44 -8.19
CA ASP A 260 -22.59 0.68 -8.40
C ASP A 260 -21.89 1.87 -9.07
N VAL A 261 -20.64 2.15 -8.67
CA VAL A 261 -19.83 3.21 -9.28
C VAL A 261 -19.38 2.84 -10.70
N LEU A 262 -19.16 1.57 -11.01
CA LEU A 262 -18.72 1.12 -12.34
C LEU A 262 -19.70 1.59 -13.45
N TYR A 263 -21.00 1.66 -13.17
CA TYR A 263 -22.00 2.15 -14.13
C TYR A 263 -21.89 3.65 -14.47
N ARG A 264 -21.14 4.41 -13.69
CA ARG A 264 -20.96 5.87 -13.83
C ARG A 264 -19.66 6.27 -14.54
N LEU A 265 -18.83 5.30 -14.86
CA LEU A 265 -17.56 5.55 -15.53
C LEU A 265 -17.79 6.22 -16.90
N ALA A 266 -17.02 7.27 -17.17
CA ALA A 266 -17.08 8.04 -18.41
C ALA A 266 -16.66 7.23 -19.66
N PRO A 267 -16.95 7.68 -20.87
CA PRO A 267 -16.31 7.17 -22.08
C PRO A 267 -14.77 7.29 -21.98
N ASN A 268 -14.07 6.22 -22.37
CA ASN A 268 -12.62 6.06 -22.23
C ASN A 268 -12.11 6.12 -20.77
N GLY A 269 -13.02 5.98 -19.80
CA GLY A 269 -12.69 5.97 -18.38
C GLY A 269 -12.01 4.66 -17.97
N ILE A 270 -11.29 4.74 -16.84
CA ILE A 270 -10.55 3.61 -16.28
C ILE A 270 -11.03 3.38 -14.84
N TYR A 271 -11.29 2.12 -14.51
CA TYR A 271 -11.60 1.67 -13.15
C TYR A 271 -10.44 0.82 -12.63
N ILE A 272 -9.80 1.26 -11.55
CA ILE A 272 -8.70 0.53 -10.90
C ILE A 272 -9.19 -0.05 -9.58
N PHE A 273 -9.10 -1.37 -9.46
CA PHE A 273 -9.33 -2.09 -8.20
C PHE A 273 -7.99 -2.32 -7.49
N THR A 274 -7.87 -1.86 -6.26
CA THR A 274 -6.73 -2.16 -5.36
C THR A 274 -7.19 -2.83 -4.07
N GLY A 275 -8.46 -2.65 -3.68
CA GLY A 275 -9.06 -3.30 -2.54
C GLY A 275 -9.51 -4.73 -2.85
N VAL A 276 -9.26 -5.65 -1.92
CA VAL A 276 -9.77 -7.01 -2.00
C VAL A 276 -11.05 -7.10 -1.15
N PRO A 277 -12.20 -7.48 -1.74
CA PRO A 277 -13.45 -7.66 -0.99
C PRO A 277 -13.28 -8.70 0.13
N ARG A 278 -13.79 -8.36 1.31
CA ARG A 278 -13.71 -9.22 2.50
C ARG A 278 -14.97 -10.03 2.72
N ASP A 279 -16.12 -9.48 2.31
CA ASP A 279 -17.38 -10.21 2.31
C ASP A 279 -17.39 -11.22 1.15
N ARG A 280 -18.21 -12.27 1.33
CA ARG A 280 -18.48 -13.30 0.33
C ARG A 280 -19.93 -13.27 -0.09
N ASP A 281 -20.61 -12.15 0.16
CA ASP A 281 -22.01 -11.98 -0.17
C ASP A 281 -22.19 -11.93 -1.69
N LEU A 282 -23.30 -12.49 -2.14
CA LEU A 282 -23.67 -12.43 -3.56
C LEU A 282 -24.28 -11.06 -3.86
N HIS A 283 -23.66 -10.34 -4.74
CA HIS A 283 -24.13 -9.04 -5.20
C HIS A 283 -24.79 -9.17 -6.58
N ALA A 284 -25.96 -8.54 -6.74
CA ALA A 284 -26.62 -8.48 -8.03
C ALA A 284 -25.88 -7.53 -8.97
N ILE A 285 -25.60 -8.00 -10.19
CA ILE A 285 -25.00 -7.20 -11.25
C ILE A 285 -25.84 -7.38 -12.52
N ASP A 286 -25.99 -6.31 -13.30
CA ASP A 286 -26.53 -6.37 -14.66
C ASP A 286 -25.37 -6.58 -15.65
N PRO A 287 -25.08 -7.82 -16.07
CA PRO A 287 -23.94 -8.11 -16.94
C PRO A 287 -24.11 -7.50 -18.34
N HIS A 288 -25.33 -7.37 -18.84
CA HIS A 288 -25.58 -6.73 -20.13
C HIS A 288 -25.16 -5.26 -20.09
N ARG A 289 -25.55 -4.54 -19.06
CA ARG A 289 -25.20 -3.12 -18.89
C ARG A 289 -23.70 -2.91 -18.71
N VAL A 290 -23.04 -3.76 -17.91
CA VAL A 290 -21.58 -3.69 -17.71
C VAL A 290 -20.85 -3.89 -19.02
N ILE A 291 -21.12 -5.00 -19.72
CA ILE A 291 -20.42 -5.36 -20.96
C ILE A 291 -20.69 -4.31 -22.05
N SER A 292 -21.95 -3.88 -22.20
CA SER A 292 -22.32 -2.85 -23.19
C SER A 292 -21.58 -1.53 -22.96
N ASN A 293 -21.48 -1.09 -21.68
CA ASN A 293 -20.73 0.14 -21.35
C ASN A 293 -19.24 -0.01 -21.65
N LEU A 294 -18.62 -1.13 -21.27
CA LEU A 294 -17.21 -1.40 -21.55
C LEU A 294 -16.92 -1.31 -23.06
N VAL A 295 -17.77 -1.95 -23.88
CA VAL A 295 -17.57 -1.98 -25.33
C VAL A 295 -17.90 -0.64 -25.98
N TRP A 296 -19.11 -0.10 -25.78
CA TRP A 296 -19.58 1.11 -26.50
C TRP A 296 -18.84 2.38 -26.05
N ARG A 297 -18.30 2.38 -24.85
CA ARG A 297 -17.62 3.55 -24.26
C ARG A 297 -16.10 3.38 -24.17
N ASN A 298 -15.52 2.31 -24.72
CA ASN A 298 -14.08 2.03 -24.66
C ASN A 298 -13.52 2.13 -23.22
N GLN A 299 -14.26 1.63 -22.24
CA GLN A 299 -13.86 1.66 -20.83
C GLN A 299 -12.86 0.55 -20.52
N ALA A 300 -12.03 0.74 -19.49
CA ALA A 300 -11.11 -0.28 -19.00
C ALA A 300 -11.34 -0.53 -17.51
N VAL A 301 -11.23 -1.80 -17.11
CA VAL A 301 -11.29 -2.24 -15.71
C VAL A 301 -10.03 -3.05 -15.43
N VAL A 302 -9.29 -2.69 -14.38
CA VAL A 302 -7.97 -3.27 -14.08
C VAL A 302 -7.84 -3.53 -12.57
N GLY A 303 -7.35 -4.73 -12.22
CA GLY A 303 -6.88 -5.04 -10.87
C GLY A 303 -5.41 -4.72 -10.71
N VAL A 304 -5.04 -4.14 -9.58
CA VAL A 304 -3.67 -3.79 -9.22
C VAL A 304 -3.36 -4.31 -7.82
N VAL A 305 -2.26 -5.05 -7.69
CA VAL A 305 -1.79 -5.58 -6.42
C VAL A 305 -0.27 -5.51 -6.35
N ASN A 306 0.25 -5.23 -5.16
CA ASN A 306 1.69 -5.17 -4.91
C ASN A 306 2.41 -4.14 -5.80
N ALA A 307 3.75 -4.04 -5.72
CA ALA A 307 4.50 -3.03 -6.45
C ALA A 307 5.90 -3.51 -6.85
N GLY A 308 6.32 -3.12 -8.06
CA GLY A 308 7.68 -3.31 -8.57
C GLY A 308 8.62 -2.15 -8.23
N ALA A 309 9.86 -2.24 -8.69
CA ALA A 309 10.92 -1.25 -8.42
C ALA A 309 10.54 0.18 -8.80
N GLU A 310 9.93 0.34 -9.97
CA GLU A 310 9.55 1.65 -10.50
C GLU A 310 8.54 2.34 -9.58
N ALA A 311 7.51 1.61 -9.10
CA ALA A 311 6.52 2.16 -8.21
C ALA A 311 7.11 2.57 -6.85
N PHE A 312 8.09 1.83 -6.31
CA PHE A 312 8.81 2.23 -5.09
C PHE A 312 9.62 3.52 -5.31
N THR A 313 10.33 3.64 -6.43
CA THR A 313 11.09 4.85 -6.76
C THR A 313 10.16 6.06 -6.89
N LEU A 314 9.03 5.91 -7.57
CA LEU A 314 8.01 6.95 -7.70
C LEU A 314 7.41 7.31 -6.34
N ALA A 315 7.11 6.33 -5.50
CA ALA A 315 6.53 6.55 -4.17
C ALA A 315 7.46 7.35 -3.25
N VAL A 316 8.77 7.09 -3.27
CA VAL A 316 9.75 7.90 -2.51
C VAL A 316 9.76 9.35 -2.99
N ASN A 317 9.78 9.57 -4.31
CA ASN A 317 9.80 10.91 -4.90
C ASN A 317 8.50 11.67 -4.62
N ASP A 318 7.36 11.02 -4.79
CA ASP A 318 6.06 11.65 -4.59
C ASP A 318 5.76 11.88 -3.10
N LEU A 319 6.15 10.97 -2.21
CA LEU A 319 6.05 11.22 -0.77
C LEU A 319 6.89 12.43 -0.35
N SER A 320 8.08 12.61 -0.92
CA SER A 320 8.90 13.79 -0.69
C SER A 320 8.21 15.07 -1.17
N SER A 321 7.61 15.03 -2.35
CA SER A 321 6.84 16.13 -2.93
C SER A 321 5.58 16.45 -2.12
N PHE A 322 4.81 15.43 -1.72
CA PHE A 322 3.61 15.59 -0.90
C PHE A 322 3.96 16.17 0.48
N TYR A 323 5.06 15.69 1.07
CA TYR A 323 5.52 16.19 2.37
C TYR A 323 5.98 17.65 2.30
N ALA A 324 6.50 18.10 1.17
CA ALA A 324 6.85 19.49 0.94
C ALA A 324 5.61 20.38 0.73
N ILE A 325 4.59 19.88 0.02
CA ILE A 325 3.39 20.66 -0.34
C ILE A 325 2.34 20.62 0.79
N TRP A 326 2.12 19.46 1.41
CA TRP A 326 1.07 19.19 2.41
C TRP A 326 1.64 18.55 3.68
N PRO A 327 2.62 19.17 4.37
CA PRO A 327 3.34 18.52 5.48
C PRO A 327 2.43 18.03 6.60
N ASP A 328 1.43 18.80 6.98
CA ASP A 328 0.52 18.44 8.07
C ASP A 328 -0.44 17.32 7.65
N SER A 329 -0.95 17.36 6.42
CA SER A 329 -1.81 16.30 5.89
C SER A 329 -1.09 14.96 5.81
N VAL A 330 0.18 14.94 5.36
CA VAL A 330 0.98 13.71 5.29
C VAL A 330 1.29 13.17 6.70
N ARG A 331 1.64 14.05 7.66
CA ARG A 331 1.84 13.63 9.05
C ARG A 331 0.57 13.05 9.67
N SER A 332 -0.58 13.69 9.42
CA SER A 332 -1.89 13.26 9.95
C SER A 332 -2.34 11.92 9.43
N LEU A 333 -1.78 11.39 8.35
CA LEU A 333 -2.05 10.02 7.90
C LEU A 333 -1.64 9.01 8.98
N ILE A 334 -0.58 9.26 9.74
CA ILE A 334 -0.13 8.37 10.81
C ILE A 334 -0.80 8.79 12.12
N THR A 335 -1.92 8.16 12.42
CA THR A 335 -2.75 8.54 13.58
C THR A 335 -2.24 8.00 14.91
N HIS A 336 -1.51 6.88 14.92
CA HIS A 336 -1.03 6.27 16.15
C HIS A 336 0.30 5.55 15.93
N ARG A 337 1.18 5.63 16.93
CA ARG A 337 2.41 4.85 17.04
C ARG A 337 2.39 4.05 18.34
N PHE A 338 2.68 2.77 18.25
CA PHE A 338 2.70 1.84 19.38
C PHE A 338 4.08 1.18 19.51
N PRO A 339 4.67 1.06 20.69
CA PRO A 339 5.83 0.20 20.89
C PRO A 339 5.52 -1.25 20.49
N ILE A 340 6.54 -2.03 20.13
CA ILE A 340 6.37 -3.42 19.68
C ILE A 340 5.65 -4.29 20.73
N GLU A 341 5.84 -4.01 22.01
CA GLU A 341 5.15 -4.69 23.12
C GLU A 341 3.63 -4.48 23.10
N HIS A 342 3.18 -3.41 22.45
CA HIS A 342 1.77 -3.06 22.32
C HIS A 342 1.20 -3.38 20.93
N PHE A 343 1.85 -4.25 20.16
CA PHE A 343 1.42 -4.64 18.81
C PHE A 343 -0.06 -5.04 18.72
N ALA A 344 -0.58 -5.70 19.77
CA ALA A 344 -1.98 -6.11 19.79
C ALA A 344 -2.95 -4.92 19.72
N GLN A 345 -2.61 -3.78 20.32
CA GLN A 345 -3.40 -2.54 20.21
C GLN A 345 -3.30 -1.94 18.81
N ALA A 346 -2.13 -2.02 18.17
CA ALA A 346 -1.96 -1.57 16.80
C ALA A 346 -2.84 -2.36 15.81
N LEU A 347 -3.02 -3.65 16.04
CA LEU A 347 -3.84 -4.54 15.19
C LEU A 347 -5.35 -4.33 15.36
N GLN A 348 -5.82 -3.78 16.50
CA GLN A 348 -7.24 -3.50 16.71
C GLN A 348 -7.74 -2.38 15.80
N SER A 349 -9.03 -2.42 15.45
CA SER A 349 -9.67 -1.29 14.75
C SER A 349 -10.04 -0.20 15.76
N HIS A 350 -9.74 1.06 15.43
CA HIS A 350 -10.16 2.22 16.22
C HIS A 350 -10.91 3.18 15.31
N PRO A 351 -12.08 3.67 15.69
CA PRO A 351 -12.80 4.66 14.91
C PRO A 351 -11.93 5.90 14.62
N GLY A 352 -11.96 6.40 13.40
CA GLY A 352 -11.18 7.58 12.98
C GLY A 352 -9.68 7.35 12.78
N SER A 353 -9.18 6.13 13.00
CA SER A 353 -7.77 5.80 12.75
C SER A 353 -7.52 5.61 11.26
N ILE A 354 -6.48 6.28 10.73
CA ILE A 354 -6.04 6.14 9.32
C ILE A 354 -4.91 5.11 9.26
N LYS A 355 -3.68 5.49 9.58
CA LYS A 355 -2.53 4.56 9.62
C LYS A 355 -2.05 4.39 11.05
N LYS A 356 -1.89 3.16 11.48
CA LYS A 356 -1.20 2.79 12.71
C LYS A 356 0.16 2.22 12.39
N VAL A 357 1.11 2.49 13.27
CA VAL A 357 2.50 2.11 13.12
C VAL A 357 2.98 1.43 14.39
N VAL A 358 3.73 0.34 14.25
CA VAL A 358 4.49 -0.29 15.33
C VAL A 358 5.92 0.23 15.27
N MET A 359 6.36 0.85 16.35
CA MET A 359 7.76 1.24 16.55
C MET A 359 8.52 0.01 17.06
N ILE A 360 9.53 -0.40 16.32
CA ILE A 360 10.31 -1.60 16.62
C ILE A 360 11.50 -1.23 17.52
N THR A 361 12.20 -0.14 17.19
CA THR A 361 13.30 0.36 17.99
C THR A 361 12.98 1.78 18.44
N GLU A 362 13.25 2.08 19.71
CA GLU A 362 13.18 3.47 20.17
C GLU A 362 14.16 4.32 19.36
N SER A 363 13.67 5.46 18.86
CA SER A 363 14.56 6.48 18.31
C SER A 363 15.47 6.99 19.45
N ARG A 364 16.69 6.46 19.54
CA ARG A 364 17.69 7.17 20.35
C ARG A 364 17.85 8.57 19.77
N PRO A 365 17.71 9.62 20.58
CA PRO A 365 18.08 10.95 20.12
C PRO A 365 19.51 10.89 19.61
N ALA A 366 19.77 11.49 18.43
CA ALA A 366 21.12 11.64 17.96
C ALA A 366 21.93 12.29 19.09
N GLU A 367 22.92 11.59 19.61
CA GLU A 367 23.92 12.20 20.49
C GLU A 367 24.54 13.35 19.72
N LYS A 368 24.43 14.54 20.30
CA LYS A 368 24.93 15.80 19.73
C LYS A 368 26.45 15.83 19.69
#